data_f246c187af35772ed8d05e638b951439
#
_entry.id   f246c187af35772ed8d05e638b951439
#
_cell.length_a   1.000
_cell.length_b   1.000
_cell.length_c   1.000
_cell.angle_alpha   90.00
_cell.angle_beta   90.00
_cell.angle_gamma   90.00
#
_symmetry.space_group_name_H-M   'P 1'
#
loop_
_entity.id
_entity.type
_entity.pdbx_description
1 polymer ?
#
loop_
_entity_poly.entity_id
_entity_poly.type
_entity_poly.pdbx_seq_one_letter_code
_entity_poly.pdbx_strand_id
1 'polypeptide(L)'
;DEYGNINGAKGKATCGSLGYAMIDAKYADQVVAITDSLVPYPNTPISIPQTDVDYVVVVDEIGDPKGIAKGATRFTKNPKELLIAEYASKVITGSPYYKEGFSFQTGTGGASLAATRFIREAMIKDGIKASFVLGGITNSMCELLEEGLVEKVIDVQDFDHPSAISLANNANHYEIDASMYANPLS
;
A
#
# COMPACT_ATOMS: atom_id res chain seq x y z
N ASP A 1 -11.24 14.48 -11.13
CA ASP A 1 -12.11 15.63 -11.42
C ASP A 1 -12.27 15.83 -12.94
N GLU A 2 -13.03 16.82 -13.33
CA GLU A 2 -13.33 17.12 -14.75
C GLU A 2 -12.10 17.49 -15.60
N TYR A 3 -11.00 17.87 -14.97
CA TYR A 3 -9.74 18.18 -15.65
C TYR A 3 -8.77 16.98 -15.68
N GLY A 4 -9.10 15.87 -15.01
CA GLY A 4 -8.30 14.67 -15.07
C GLY A 4 -7.36 14.43 -13.87
N ASN A 5 -7.43 15.20 -12.78
CA ASN A 5 -6.69 14.86 -11.58
C ASN A 5 -7.31 13.64 -10.91
N ILE A 6 -6.50 12.61 -10.66
CA ILE A 6 -6.92 11.31 -10.14
C ILE A 6 -6.21 11.02 -8.82
N ASN A 7 -6.91 10.39 -7.87
CA ASN A 7 -6.33 9.72 -6.71
C ASN A 7 -7.13 8.49 -6.30
N GLY A 8 -6.52 7.61 -5.52
CA GLY A 8 -7.18 6.45 -4.94
C GLY A 8 -7.62 6.63 -3.49
N ALA A 9 -7.37 7.81 -2.90
CA ALA A 9 -7.61 8.08 -1.47
C ALA A 9 -9.01 8.60 -1.16
N LYS A 10 -9.75 9.07 -2.16
CA LYS A 10 -11.06 9.71 -1.99
C LYS A 10 -12.13 9.10 -2.89
N GLY A 11 -13.40 9.35 -2.54
CA GLY A 11 -14.56 8.93 -3.31
C GLY A 11 -15.14 7.60 -2.85
N LYS A 12 -16.18 7.15 -3.56
CA LYS A 12 -16.91 5.90 -3.24
C LYS A 12 -16.09 4.62 -3.49
N ALA A 13 -15.05 4.72 -4.30
CA ALA A 13 -14.21 3.63 -4.75
C ALA A 13 -12.75 3.80 -4.27
N THR A 14 -12.56 4.21 -3.01
CA THR A 14 -11.25 4.32 -2.38
C THR A 14 -10.49 3.01 -2.52
N CYS A 15 -9.37 3.05 -3.27
CA CYS A 15 -8.55 1.88 -3.59
C CYS A 15 -7.11 1.99 -3.08
N GLY A 16 -6.74 3.16 -2.52
CA GLY A 16 -5.41 3.41 -1.98
C GLY A 16 -4.41 3.92 -3.01
N SER A 17 -3.16 3.54 -2.86
CA SER A 17 -2.05 4.02 -3.68
C SER A 17 -2.19 3.63 -5.16
N LEU A 18 -1.87 4.57 -6.02
CA LEU A 18 -1.83 4.44 -7.48
C LEU A 18 -0.41 4.33 -8.04
N GLY A 19 0.56 3.92 -7.24
CA GLY A 19 1.98 3.98 -7.57
C GLY A 19 2.37 3.34 -8.90
N TYR A 20 1.75 2.24 -9.30
CA TYR A 20 1.94 1.65 -10.62
C TYR A 20 1.23 2.46 -11.71
N ALA A 21 -0.01 2.84 -11.48
CA ALA A 21 -0.80 3.63 -12.44
C ALA A 21 -0.19 5.01 -12.72
N MET A 22 0.52 5.62 -11.76
CA MET A 22 1.27 6.86 -11.96
C MET A 22 2.32 6.72 -13.07
N ILE A 23 3.07 5.61 -13.07
CA ILE A 23 4.09 5.34 -14.07
C ILE A 23 3.46 5.01 -15.41
N ASP A 24 2.39 4.21 -15.40
CA ASP A 24 1.65 3.87 -16.63
C ASP A 24 1.11 5.15 -17.28
N ALA A 25 0.47 6.03 -16.51
CA ALA A 25 -0.03 7.30 -17.02
C ALA A 25 1.07 8.21 -17.60
N LYS A 26 2.22 8.26 -16.90
CA LYS A 26 3.34 9.12 -17.33
C LYS A 26 3.99 8.71 -18.66
N TYR A 27 3.97 7.42 -18.97
CA TYR A 27 4.67 6.87 -20.15
C TYR A 27 3.76 6.29 -21.23
N ALA A 28 2.45 6.26 -21.02
CA ALA A 28 1.49 5.87 -22.05
C ALA A 28 1.38 6.94 -23.16
N ASP A 29 1.15 6.50 -24.39
CA ASP A 29 0.90 7.42 -25.51
C ASP A 29 -0.42 8.17 -25.38
N GLN A 30 -1.42 7.55 -24.72
CA GLN A 30 -2.71 8.14 -24.42
C GLN A 30 -3.24 7.63 -23.09
N VAL A 31 -3.82 8.52 -22.30
CA VAL A 31 -4.42 8.22 -20.99
C VAL A 31 -5.88 8.63 -20.99
N VAL A 32 -6.76 7.66 -20.76
CA VAL A 32 -8.20 7.86 -20.67
C VAL A 32 -8.67 7.53 -19.25
N ALA A 33 -9.11 8.53 -18.51
CA ALA A 33 -9.73 8.37 -17.20
C ALA A 33 -11.22 8.07 -17.37
N ILE A 34 -11.64 6.84 -17.05
CA ILE A 34 -13.06 6.45 -17.05
C ILE A 34 -13.56 6.47 -15.61
N THR A 35 -14.63 7.20 -15.34
CA THR A 35 -15.15 7.34 -13.97
C THR A 35 -16.67 7.32 -13.92
N ASP A 36 -17.22 6.71 -12.88
CA ASP A 36 -18.62 6.83 -12.46
C ASP A 36 -18.76 7.64 -11.16
N SER A 37 -17.67 8.33 -10.76
CA SER A 37 -17.59 9.13 -9.54
C SER A 37 -16.76 10.39 -9.79
N LEU A 38 -17.28 11.27 -10.66
CA LEU A 38 -16.66 12.56 -10.89
C LEU A 38 -16.75 13.42 -9.63
N VAL A 39 -15.61 13.96 -9.20
CA VAL A 39 -15.53 14.82 -8.02
C VAL A 39 -15.19 16.25 -8.42
N PRO A 40 -15.53 17.28 -7.59
CA PRO A 40 -15.20 18.66 -7.91
C PRO A 40 -13.70 18.92 -8.00
N TYR A 41 -13.31 19.84 -8.84
CA TYR A 41 -11.94 20.37 -8.94
C TYR A 41 -11.60 21.24 -7.71
N PRO A 42 -10.38 21.17 -7.16
CA PRO A 42 -9.31 20.21 -7.46
C PRO A 42 -9.47 18.92 -6.67
N ASN A 43 -9.25 17.78 -7.31
CA ASN A 43 -9.22 16.48 -6.64
C ASN A 43 -7.86 16.27 -5.96
N THR A 44 -7.72 16.67 -4.71
CA THR A 44 -6.46 16.57 -3.94
C THR A 44 -6.57 15.53 -2.81
N PRO A 45 -5.46 14.84 -2.44
CA PRO A 45 -4.12 14.87 -3.08
C PRO A 45 -4.18 14.40 -4.53
N ILE A 46 -3.18 14.76 -5.34
CA ILE A 46 -3.12 14.38 -6.75
C ILE A 46 -2.08 13.27 -6.89
N SER A 47 -2.52 12.07 -7.27
CA SER A 47 -1.64 10.95 -7.61
C SER A 47 -1.24 11.00 -9.09
N ILE A 48 -2.22 11.14 -9.97
CA ILE A 48 -2.01 11.34 -11.41
C ILE A 48 -2.51 12.74 -11.76
N PRO A 49 -1.64 13.65 -12.21
CA PRO A 49 -2.02 15.02 -12.52
C PRO A 49 -2.76 15.09 -13.86
N GLN A 50 -3.61 16.10 -13.99
CA GLN A 50 -4.37 16.37 -15.22
C GLN A 50 -3.50 16.54 -16.46
N THR A 51 -2.21 16.89 -16.30
CA THR A 51 -1.24 17.00 -17.39
C THR A 51 -0.88 15.68 -18.03
N ASP A 52 -1.13 14.57 -17.35
CA ASP A 52 -0.85 13.22 -17.81
C ASP A 52 -2.14 12.49 -18.25
N VAL A 53 -3.27 13.22 -18.36
CA VAL A 53 -4.57 12.64 -18.74
C VAL A 53 -5.10 13.35 -19.98
N ASP A 54 -5.32 12.59 -21.06
CA ASP A 54 -5.81 13.14 -22.34
C ASP A 54 -7.34 13.27 -22.37
N TYR A 55 -8.05 12.31 -21.76
CA TYR A 55 -9.51 12.25 -21.82
C TYR A 55 -10.11 11.86 -20.48
N VAL A 56 -11.22 12.51 -20.12
CA VAL A 56 -12.07 12.13 -18.99
C VAL A 56 -13.42 11.69 -19.52
N VAL A 57 -13.79 10.45 -19.25
CA VAL A 57 -15.05 9.85 -19.69
C VAL A 57 -15.90 9.52 -18.47
N VAL A 58 -17.05 10.17 -18.36
CA VAL A 58 -18.02 9.90 -17.30
C VAL A 58 -19.02 8.86 -17.79
N VAL A 59 -19.20 7.80 -17.01
CA VAL A 59 -20.15 6.72 -17.29
C VAL A 59 -21.06 6.49 -16.07
N ASP A 60 -22.16 5.77 -16.27
CA ASP A 60 -23.11 5.51 -15.18
C ASP A 60 -22.54 4.54 -14.12
N GLU A 61 -21.79 3.53 -14.55
CA GLU A 61 -21.20 2.51 -13.68
C GLU A 61 -19.97 1.88 -14.33
N ILE A 62 -18.91 1.68 -13.56
CA ILE A 62 -17.68 0.95 -13.98
C ILE A 62 -17.45 -0.36 -13.21
N GLY A 63 -18.20 -0.60 -12.15
CA GLY A 63 -18.11 -1.83 -11.36
C GLY A 63 -18.54 -1.65 -9.91
N ASP A 64 -18.45 -2.74 -9.14
CA ASP A 64 -18.79 -2.76 -7.72
C ASP A 64 -17.58 -2.32 -6.87
N PRO A 65 -17.61 -1.13 -6.23
CA PRO A 65 -16.51 -0.66 -5.37
C PRO A 65 -16.20 -1.62 -4.21
N LYS A 66 -17.20 -2.39 -3.74
CA LYS A 66 -17.03 -3.37 -2.65
C LYS A 66 -16.19 -4.59 -3.07
N GLY A 67 -15.93 -4.74 -4.37
CA GLY A 67 -15.06 -5.76 -4.94
C GLY A 67 -13.58 -5.40 -4.89
N ILE A 68 -13.23 -4.14 -4.67
CA ILE A 68 -11.85 -3.66 -4.66
C ILE A 68 -11.07 -4.37 -3.54
N ALA A 69 -9.93 -4.97 -3.92
CA ALA A 69 -9.02 -5.71 -3.01
C ALA A 69 -9.67 -6.85 -2.21
N LYS A 70 -10.91 -7.27 -2.54
CA LYS A 70 -11.62 -8.32 -1.82
C LYS A 70 -10.91 -9.67 -1.93
N GLY A 71 -10.43 -10.18 -0.79
CA GLY A 71 -9.78 -11.49 -0.71
C GLY A 71 -8.33 -11.53 -1.18
N ALA A 72 -7.71 -10.38 -1.44
CA ALA A 72 -6.29 -10.29 -1.80
C ALA A 72 -5.38 -10.71 -0.63
N THR A 73 -5.80 -10.45 0.61
CA THR A 73 -5.07 -10.82 1.81
C THR A 73 -5.79 -11.94 2.58
N ARG A 74 -5.06 -13.00 2.94
CA ARG A 74 -5.59 -14.10 3.77
C ARG A 74 -4.56 -14.59 4.74
N PHE A 75 -4.86 -14.53 6.02
CA PHE A 75 -4.04 -15.20 7.04
C PHE A 75 -4.11 -16.72 6.87
N THR A 76 -2.95 -17.35 6.89
CA THR A 76 -2.89 -18.80 6.82
C THR A 76 -3.28 -19.44 8.14
N LYS A 77 -3.97 -20.60 8.04
CA LYS A 77 -4.19 -21.55 9.13
C LYS A 77 -3.41 -22.85 8.91
N ASN A 78 -2.62 -22.91 7.84
CA ASN A 78 -1.81 -24.06 7.51
C ASN A 78 -0.59 -24.15 8.45
N PRO A 79 -0.43 -25.24 9.24
CA PRO A 79 0.67 -25.36 10.18
C PRO A 79 2.06 -25.26 9.53
N LYS A 80 2.21 -25.76 8.29
CA LYS A 80 3.49 -25.66 7.56
C LYS A 80 3.83 -24.22 7.19
N GLU A 81 2.85 -23.45 6.74
CA GLU A 81 3.06 -22.03 6.42
C GLU A 81 3.31 -21.21 7.68
N LEU A 82 2.65 -21.52 8.80
CA LEU A 82 2.93 -20.89 10.09
C LEU A 82 4.36 -21.19 10.57
N LEU A 83 4.82 -22.40 10.38
CA LEU A 83 6.19 -22.80 10.72
C LEU A 83 7.21 -22.08 9.81
N ILE A 84 6.94 -21.96 8.52
CA ILE A 84 7.76 -21.17 7.58
C ILE A 84 7.84 -19.72 8.05
N ALA A 85 6.70 -19.12 8.39
CA ALA A 85 6.63 -17.75 8.88
C ALA A 85 7.43 -17.52 10.16
N GLU A 86 7.35 -18.46 11.10
CA GLU A 86 8.13 -18.42 12.33
C GLU A 86 9.64 -18.49 12.07
N TYR A 87 10.09 -19.42 11.22
CA TYR A 87 11.50 -19.49 10.86
C TYR A 87 11.99 -18.28 10.07
N ALA A 88 11.20 -17.77 9.13
CA ALA A 88 11.51 -16.54 8.41
C ALA A 88 11.69 -15.36 9.36
N SER A 89 10.80 -15.20 10.34
CA SER A 89 10.91 -14.15 11.34
C SER A 89 12.17 -14.31 12.21
N LYS A 90 12.55 -15.53 12.59
CA LYS A 90 13.79 -15.81 13.32
C LYS A 90 15.05 -15.46 12.52
N VAL A 91 15.04 -15.69 11.20
CA VAL A 91 16.15 -15.28 10.32
C VAL A 91 16.26 -13.76 10.29
N ILE A 92 15.13 -13.05 10.16
CA ILE A 92 15.11 -11.59 10.16
C ILE A 92 15.60 -11.04 11.50
N THR A 93 15.00 -11.48 12.59
CA THR A 93 15.34 -10.97 13.94
C THR A 93 16.73 -11.40 14.44
N GLY A 94 17.29 -12.48 13.90
CA GLY A 94 18.67 -12.91 14.15
C GLY A 94 19.70 -12.25 13.23
N SER A 95 19.28 -11.43 12.28
CA SER A 95 20.20 -10.76 11.35
C SER A 95 20.81 -9.51 11.97
N PRO A 96 22.00 -9.04 11.51
CA PRO A 96 22.60 -7.79 11.98
C PRO A 96 21.82 -6.54 11.58
N TYR A 97 20.82 -6.69 10.71
CA TYR A 97 19.97 -5.61 10.23
C TYR A 97 18.76 -5.36 11.14
N TYR A 98 18.38 -6.33 11.97
CA TYR A 98 17.30 -6.15 12.95
C TYR A 98 17.80 -5.35 14.16
N LYS A 99 17.64 -4.05 14.08
CA LYS A 99 18.06 -3.06 15.08
C LYS A 99 17.13 -1.85 15.02
N GLU A 100 17.23 -0.97 16.01
CA GLU A 100 16.44 0.28 15.99
C GLU A 100 16.59 1.03 14.66
N GLY A 101 15.46 1.43 14.10
CA GLY A 101 15.39 2.12 12.80
C GLY A 101 15.55 1.21 11.58
N PHE A 102 15.46 -0.12 11.71
CA PHE A 102 15.47 -1.01 10.54
C PHE A 102 14.26 -0.75 9.62
N SER A 103 14.30 -1.27 8.43
CA SER A 103 13.18 -1.25 7.49
C SER A 103 12.91 -2.65 6.95
N PHE A 104 11.68 -2.91 6.56
CA PHE A 104 11.34 -4.21 5.97
C PHE A 104 10.12 -4.13 5.05
N GLN A 105 9.95 -5.18 4.27
CA GLN A 105 8.82 -5.39 3.39
C GLN A 105 8.24 -6.78 3.61
N THR A 106 6.95 -6.92 3.47
CA THR A 106 6.27 -8.23 3.48
C THR A 106 5.37 -8.36 2.25
N GLY A 107 4.95 -9.59 1.96
CA GLY A 107 4.01 -9.87 0.87
C GLY A 107 2.60 -10.14 1.39
N THR A 108 1.67 -10.34 0.46
CA THR A 108 0.24 -10.61 0.72
C THR A 108 -0.06 -12.09 1.00
N GLY A 109 0.89 -12.99 0.75
CA GLY A 109 0.70 -14.43 0.98
C GLY A 109 0.53 -14.77 2.45
N GLY A 110 -0.17 -15.87 2.74
CA GLY A 110 -0.51 -16.26 4.11
C GLY A 110 0.70 -16.42 5.02
N ALA A 111 1.80 -16.99 4.53
CA ALA A 111 3.05 -17.10 5.29
C ALA A 111 3.70 -15.74 5.54
N SER A 112 3.66 -14.82 4.56
CA SER A 112 4.21 -13.45 4.70
C SER A 112 3.45 -12.66 5.75
N LEU A 113 2.11 -12.68 5.72
CA LEU A 113 1.28 -12.04 6.74
C LEU A 113 1.51 -12.62 8.15
N ALA A 114 1.68 -13.94 8.24
CA ALA A 114 2.03 -14.58 9.50
C ALA A 114 3.43 -14.18 10.00
N ALA A 115 4.41 -14.04 9.10
CA ALA A 115 5.77 -13.57 9.45
C ALA A 115 5.73 -12.13 9.98
N THR A 116 4.91 -11.24 9.40
CA THR A 116 4.71 -9.87 9.91
C THR A 116 4.27 -9.88 11.37
N ARG A 117 3.34 -10.77 11.71
CA ARG A 117 2.88 -10.93 13.09
C ARG A 117 4.01 -11.37 14.04
N PHE A 118 4.83 -12.35 13.66
CA PHE A 118 5.96 -12.79 14.47
C PHE A 118 7.03 -11.68 14.61
N ILE A 119 7.28 -10.91 13.55
CA ILE A 119 8.18 -9.75 13.61
C ILE A 119 7.63 -8.71 14.59
N ARG A 120 6.33 -8.40 14.52
CA ARG A 120 5.67 -7.50 15.47
C ARG A 120 5.86 -7.95 16.93
N GLU A 121 5.61 -9.22 17.21
CA GLU A 121 5.80 -9.79 18.57
C GLU A 121 7.26 -9.64 19.04
N ALA A 122 8.24 -9.85 18.16
CA ALA A 122 9.64 -9.64 18.45
C ALA A 122 9.97 -8.16 18.70
N MET A 123 9.49 -7.25 17.85
CA MET A 123 9.68 -5.80 18.02
C MET A 123 9.16 -5.31 19.37
N ILE A 124 7.98 -5.75 19.78
CA ILE A 124 7.41 -5.41 21.10
C ILE A 124 8.29 -5.95 22.23
N LYS A 125 8.69 -7.22 22.14
CA LYS A 125 9.51 -7.89 23.16
C LYS A 125 10.87 -7.23 23.33
N ASP A 126 11.51 -6.86 22.22
CA ASP A 126 12.88 -6.37 22.19
C ASP A 126 12.94 -4.83 22.29
N GLY A 127 11.79 -4.16 22.25
CA GLY A 127 11.69 -2.69 22.29
C GLY A 127 12.29 -2.00 21.08
N ILE A 128 12.27 -2.68 19.91
CA ILE A 128 12.83 -2.19 18.65
C ILE A 128 11.70 -1.63 17.76
N LYS A 129 11.94 -0.50 17.14
CA LYS A 129 11.05 0.11 16.16
C LYS A 129 11.70 0.14 14.78
N ALA A 130 10.86 0.00 13.75
CA ALA A 130 11.29 0.16 12.38
C ALA A 130 11.12 1.63 11.92
N SER A 131 12.02 2.10 11.06
CA SER A 131 11.90 3.42 10.46
C SER A 131 10.79 3.47 9.42
N PHE A 132 10.66 2.44 8.58
CA PHE A 132 9.57 2.34 7.62
C PHE A 132 9.30 0.91 7.17
N VAL A 133 8.11 0.71 6.67
CA VAL A 133 7.72 -0.41 5.80
C VAL A 133 7.39 0.13 4.41
N LEU A 134 7.59 -0.65 3.38
CA LEU A 134 7.60 -0.18 1.99
C LEU A 134 7.00 -1.24 1.07
N GLY A 135 6.36 -0.79 0.00
CA GLY A 135 5.95 -1.64 -1.12
C GLY A 135 4.43 -1.80 -1.23
N GLY A 136 3.97 -3.02 -1.41
CA GLY A 136 2.55 -3.33 -1.37
C GLY A 136 2.07 -3.45 0.07
N ILE A 137 1.14 -2.64 0.46
CA ILE A 137 0.71 -2.47 1.85
C ILE A 137 -0.52 -3.30 2.17
N THR A 138 -0.53 -3.82 3.39
CA THR A 138 -1.64 -4.57 3.98
C THR A 138 -2.03 -3.98 5.33
N ASN A 139 -3.22 -4.28 5.81
CA ASN A 139 -3.67 -3.87 7.14
C ASN A 139 -2.66 -4.17 8.25
N SER A 140 -1.97 -5.30 8.17
CA SER A 140 -0.96 -5.67 9.19
C SER A 140 0.19 -4.67 9.30
N MET A 141 0.58 -4.01 8.19
CA MET A 141 1.59 -2.94 8.22
C MET A 141 1.02 -1.64 8.76
N CYS A 142 -0.24 -1.34 8.47
CA CYS A 142 -0.93 -0.18 9.03
C CYS A 142 -1.11 -0.31 10.55
N GLU A 143 -1.42 -1.50 11.05
CA GLU A 143 -1.47 -1.78 12.49
C GLU A 143 -0.13 -1.49 13.18
N LEU A 144 1.01 -1.83 12.54
CA LEU A 144 2.34 -1.49 13.08
C LEU A 144 2.56 0.03 13.18
N LEU A 145 2.05 0.79 12.20
CA LEU A 145 2.09 2.25 12.23
C LEU A 145 1.24 2.82 13.36
N GLU A 146 0.01 2.34 13.51
CA GLU A 146 -0.93 2.77 14.56
C GLU A 146 -0.42 2.45 15.98
N GLU A 147 0.28 1.33 16.12
CA GLU A 147 0.93 0.91 17.38
C GLU A 147 2.24 1.65 17.67
N GLY A 148 2.72 2.45 16.73
CA GLY A 148 3.99 3.17 16.86
C GLY A 148 5.23 2.27 16.83
N LEU A 149 5.11 1.09 16.25
CA LEU A 149 6.23 0.17 15.97
C LEU A 149 6.95 0.51 14.67
N VAL A 150 6.30 1.21 13.78
CA VAL A 150 6.82 1.71 12.50
C VAL A 150 6.57 3.21 12.44
N GLU A 151 7.55 4.00 12.00
CA GLU A 151 7.40 5.44 11.90
C GLU A 151 6.65 5.88 10.63
N LYS A 152 6.82 5.14 9.53
CA LYS A 152 6.26 5.48 8.22
C LYS A 152 5.86 4.23 7.43
N VAL A 153 4.80 4.38 6.66
CA VAL A 153 4.40 3.45 5.61
C VAL A 153 4.59 4.13 4.26
N ILE A 154 5.36 3.51 3.38
CA ILE A 154 5.65 4.01 2.03
C ILE A 154 5.00 3.04 1.04
N ASP A 155 3.97 3.51 0.35
CA ASP A 155 3.01 2.68 -0.34
C ASP A 155 3.08 2.84 -1.85
N VAL A 156 3.10 1.72 -2.54
CA VAL A 156 3.03 1.66 -4.00
C VAL A 156 1.74 1.01 -4.49
N GLN A 157 1.08 0.23 -3.62
CA GLN A 157 -0.20 -0.42 -3.88
C GLN A 157 -0.82 -0.96 -2.60
N ASP A 158 -2.09 -0.67 -2.36
CA ASP A 158 -2.87 -1.26 -1.28
C ASP A 158 -3.47 -2.62 -1.67
N PHE A 159 -3.42 -3.59 -0.75
CA PHE A 159 -3.95 -4.93 -0.96
C PHE A 159 -5.21 -5.24 -0.17
N ASP A 160 -5.67 -4.33 0.65
CA ASP A 160 -6.93 -4.43 1.37
C ASP A 160 -7.53 -3.05 1.64
N HIS A 161 -8.82 -3.03 1.95
CA HIS A 161 -9.51 -1.76 2.18
C HIS A 161 -9.01 -0.99 3.41
N PRO A 162 -8.64 -1.62 4.54
CA PRO A 162 -8.07 -0.90 5.66
C PRO A 162 -6.78 -0.16 5.34
N SER A 163 -5.90 -0.70 4.49
CA SER A 163 -4.68 0.01 4.07
C SER A 163 -5.01 1.26 3.26
N ALA A 164 -5.96 1.17 2.33
CA ALA A 164 -6.44 2.34 1.58
C ALA A 164 -7.04 3.43 2.49
N ILE A 165 -7.75 3.05 3.55
CA ILE A 165 -8.28 3.98 4.56
C ILE A 165 -7.13 4.61 5.36
N SER A 166 -6.10 3.84 5.71
CA SER A 166 -4.90 4.35 6.38
C SER A 166 -4.19 5.41 5.53
N LEU A 167 -3.98 5.14 4.24
CA LEU A 167 -3.40 6.11 3.29
C LEU A 167 -4.19 7.42 3.25
N ALA A 168 -5.51 7.33 3.25
CA ALA A 168 -6.38 8.51 3.19
C ALA A 168 -6.35 9.38 4.46
N ASN A 169 -6.00 8.81 5.61
CA ASN A 169 -6.21 9.46 6.92
C ASN A 169 -4.94 9.62 7.76
N ASN A 170 -3.86 8.91 7.49
CA ASN A 170 -2.64 8.95 8.28
C ASN A 170 -1.50 9.68 7.53
N ALA A 171 -1.03 10.79 8.08
CA ALA A 171 0.03 11.60 7.47
C ALA A 171 1.39 10.87 7.36
N ASN A 172 1.60 9.81 8.12
CA ASN A 172 2.79 8.98 8.07
C ASN A 172 2.64 7.77 7.12
N HIS A 173 1.52 7.68 6.41
CA HIS A 173 1.27 6.73 5.34
C HIS A 173 1.10 7.52 4.04
N TYR A 174 2.01 7.35 3.09
CA TYR A 174 2.00 8.11 1.84
C TYR A 174 2.43 7.25 0.66
N GLU A 175 1.87 7.58 -0.49
CA GLU A 175 2.17 6.87 -1.73
C GLU A 175 3.44 7.37 -2.41
N ILE A 176 4.08 6.46 -3.14
CA ILE A 176 5.16 6.74 -4.06
C ILE A 176 4.88 6.07 -5.40
N ASP A 177 5.48 6.57 -6.47
CA ASP A 177 5.40 5.90 -7.75
C ASP A 177 6.30 4.65 -7.83
N ALA A 178 5.97 3.74 -8.74
CA ALA A 178 6.69 2.48 -8.88
C ALA A 178 8.14 2.64 -9.34
N SER A 179 8.52 3.77 -9.95
CA SER A 179 9.91 4.03 -10.33
C SER A 179 10.79 4.32 -9.11
N MET A 180 10.22 4.91 -8.07
CA MET A 180 10.93 5.10 -6.79
C MET A 180 11.08 3.77 -6.05
N TYR A 181 10.06 2.93 -6.08
CA TYR A 181 10.06 1.62 -5.41
C TYR A 181 11.02 0.63 -6.07
N ALA A 182 11.02 0.55 -7.39
CA ALA A 182 11.80 -0.41 -8.17
C ALA A 182 13.05 0.20 -8.82
N ASN A 183 13.56 1.31 -8.29
CA ASN A 183 14.71 1.99 -8.86
C ASN A 183 16.01 1.23 -8.53
N PRO A 184 16.78 0.78 -9.55
CA PRO A 184 18.04 0.06 -9.32
C PRO A 184 19.17 0.94 -8.75
N LEU A 185 18.97 2.26 -8.69
CA LEU A 185 19.94 3.23 -8.18
C LEU A 185 19.62 3.73 -6.78
N SER A 186 18.49 3.26 -6.20
CA SER A 186 18.05 3.66 -4.87
C SER A 186 18.56 2.73 -3.77
#